data_54b98de52ac1410c26ea313883b5059d
#
_entry.id   54b98de52ac1410c26ea313883b5059d
#
_cell.length_a   1.000
_cell.length_b   1.000
_cell.length_c   1.000
_cell.angle_alpha   90.00
_cell.angle_beta   90.00
_cell.angle_gamma   90.00
#
_symmetry.space_group_name_H-M   'P 1'
#
loop_
_entity.id
_entity.type
_entity.pdbx_description
1 polymer ?
#
loop_
_entity_poly.entity_id
_entity_poly.type
_entity_poly.pdbx_seq_one_letter_code
_entity_poly.pdbx_strand_id
1 'polypeptide(L)'
;MKKLSVISLLIALVAIAIAGNARTFTADIPAPPAIGATIVDFTLSDVDGKDHSLNSLKGKNGTVLIFVAVQCPISNAYNERMEKLGQDYKARGISVVGINANSTEPIAAVKAHAAEKHLTFPILKDNGNKIADALGATRTPEAYFLDANNKLIYHGRIDNSRDVSQVISSELRDALEATLSGKPVAKTTAAAFGCSIKRAE
;
A
#
# COMPACT_ATOMS: atom_id res chain seq x y z
N MET A 1 28.86 17.57 -64.30
CA MET A 1 28.81 18.06 -62.94
C MET A 1 27.34 18.13 -62.40
N LYS A 2 26.51 17.07 -62.57
CA LYS A 2 25.10 17.05 -62.14
C LYS A 2 24.67 15.74 -61.44
N LYS A 3 25.63 14.87 -61.00
CA LYS A 3 25.31 13.59 -60.37
C LYS A 3 25.62 13.52 -58.90
N LEU A 4 26.16 14.58 -58.26
CA LEU A 4 26.47 14.59 -56.82
C LEU A 4 25.32 15.12 -55.94
N SER A 5 24.28 15.73 -56.54
CA SER A 5 23.23 16.41 -55.79
C SER A 5 22.06 15.50 -55.35
N VAL A 6 21.90 14.31 -55.95
CA VAL A 6 20.76 13.43 -55.67
C VAL A 6 21.07 12.45 -54.52
N ILE A 7 22.33 12.09 -54.33
CA ILE A 7 22.72 11.16 -53.24
C ILE A 7 22.68 11.85 -51.87
N SER A 8 23.00 13.15 -51.81
CA SER A 8 22.95 13.90 -50.55
C SER A 8 21.52 14.16 -50.05
N LEU A 9 20.53 14.16 -50.94
CA LEU A 9 19.12 14.40 -50.55
C LEU A 9 18.44 13.14 -50.03
N LEU A 10 18.89 11.95 -50.43
CA LEU A 10 18.36 10.67 -49.96
C LEU A 10 18.85 10.30 -48.54
N ILE A 11 20.05 10.73 -48.16
CA ILE A 11 20.60 10.47 -46.81
C ILE A 11 19.93 11.37 -45.75
N ALA A 12 19.50 12.57 -46.13
CA ALA A 12 18.80 13.47 -45.19
C ALA A 12 17.37 13.02 -44.88
N LEU A 13 16.70 12.25 -45.76
CA LEU A 13 15.33 11.77 -45.56
C LEU A 13 15.24 10.49 -44.69
N VAL A 14 16.32 9.72 -44.58
CA VAL A 14 16.36 8.51 -43.74
C VAL A 14 16.67 8.83 -42.26
N ALA A 15 17.31 9.96 -41.98
CA ALA A 15 17.65 10.37 -40.62
C ALA A 15 16.44 10.91 -39.77
N ILE A 16 15.34 11.27 -40.42
CA ILE A 16 14.15 11.85 -39.74
C ILE A 16 13.15 10.77 -39.28
N ALA A 17 13.28 9.53 -39.73
CA ALA A 17 12.34 8.45 -39.42
C ALA A 17 12.66 7.68 -38.11
N ILE A 18 13.75 8.00 -37.40
CA ILE A 18 14.16 7.31 -36.15
C ILE A 18 13.99 8.18 -34.92
N ALA A 19 13.24 9.29 -34.98
CA ALA A 19 12.67 9.91 -33.79
C ALA A 19 11.51 9.02 -33.30
N GLY A 20 11.85 7.76 -32.99
CA GLY A 20 10.92 6.79 -32.45
C GLY A 20 10.38 7.29 -31.15
N ASN A 21 9.06 7.28 -31.02
CA ASN A 21 8.30 7.47 -29.81
C ASN A 21 8.91 6.62 -28.67
N ALA A 22 9.82 7.17 -27.90
CA ALA A 22 10.14 6.69 -26.57
C ALA A 22 8.87 6.96 -25.72
N ARG A 23 7.89 6.08 -25.82
CA ARG A 23 6.82 6.01 -24.83
C ARG A 23 7.48 5.62 -23.52
N THR A 24 7.70 6.58 -22.65
CA THR A 24 7.95 6.31 -21.24
C THR A 24 6.70 5.60 -20.76
N PHE A 25 6.77 4.27 -20.61
CA PHE A 25 5.79 3.51 -19.87
C PHE A 25 5.94 3.89 -18.39
N THR A 26 5.32 4.97 -17.99
CA THR A 26 4.94 5.13 -16.59
C THR A 26 3.82 4.11 -16.39
N ALA A 27 4.09 3.01 -15.70
CA ALA A 27 3.05 2.10 -15.28
C ALA A 27 2.03 2.93 -14.47
N ASP A 28 0.85 3.14 -15.03
CA ASP A 28 -0.22 3.85 -14.34
C ASP A 28 -0.64 2.97 -13.15
N ILE A 29 -0.43 3.47 -11.92
CA ILE A 29 -0.86 2.77 -10.72
C ILE A 29 -2.39 2.78 -10.74
N PRO A 30 -3.04 1.60 -10.67
CA PRO A 30 -4.49 1.53 -10.66
C PRO A 30 -5.10 2.38 -9.54
N ALA A 31 -6.26 2.93 -9.76
CA ALA A 31 -7.02 3.58 -8.69
C ALA A 31 -7.42 2.55 -7.62
N PRO A 32 -7.49 2.96 -6.34
CA PRO A 32 -8.00 2.08 -5.28
C PRO A 32 -9.37 1.50 -5.60
N PRO A 33 -9.67 0.26 -5.17
CA PRO A 33 -11.00 -0.32 -5.30
C PRO A 33 -12.07 0.59 -4.70
N ALA A 34 -13.25 0.61 -5.29
CA ALA A 34 -14.37 1.37 -4.75
C ALA A 34 -14.78 0.85 -3.35
N ILE A 35 -15.24 1.74 -2.48
CA ILE A 35 -15.82 1.36 -1.20
C ILE A 35 -16.99 0.38 -1.45
N GLY A 36 -17.03 -0.72 -0.70
CA GLY A 36 -17.97 -1.82 -0.88
C GLY A 36 -17.51 -2.90 -1.85
N ALA A 37 -16.42 -2.69 -2.60
CA ALA A 37 -15.82 -3.74 -3.43
C ALA A 37 -15.26 -4.87 -2.57
N THR A 38 -15.43 -6.11 -3.02
CA THR A 38 -14.83 -7.28 -2.36
C THR A 38 -13.39 -7.45 -2.82
N ILE A 39 -12.47 -7.48 -1.86
CA ILE A 39 -11.06 -7.74 -2.12
C ILE A 39 -10.87 -9.25 -2.28
N VAL A 40 -10.29 -9.62 -3.42
CA VAL A 40 -9.98 -11.03 -3.75
C VAL A 40 -8.94 -11.56 -2.78
N ASP A 41 -9.09 -12.83 -2.38
CA ASP A 41 -8.09 -13.50 -1.54
C ASP A 41 -6.73 -13.54 -2.25
N PHE A 42 -5.69 -13.26 -1.51
CA PHE A 42 -4.30 -13.28 -1.99
C PHE A 42 -3.41 -13.96 -0.96
N THR A 43 -2.27 -14.46 -1.38
CA THR A 43 -1.28 -15.08 -0.50
C THR A 43 0.04 -14.33 -0.59
N LEU A 44 0.61 -13.99 0.57
CA LEU A 44 1.94 -13.41 0.71
C LEU A 44 2.69 -14.13 1.84
N SER A 45 4.02 -14.20 1.74
CA SER A 45 4.87 -14.69 2.81
C SER A 45 5.10 -13.62 3.87
N ASP A 46 5.12 -14.00 5.14
CA ASP A 46 5.52 -13.13 6.24
C ASP A 46 7.07 -13.03 6.34
N VAL A 47 7.53 -12.28 7.32
CA VAL A 47 8.97 -12.05 7.55
C VAL A 47 9.75 -13.31 7.97
N ASP A 48 9.07 -14.40 8.31
CA ASP A 48 9.64 -15.72 8.64
C ASP A 48 9.54 -16.69 7.45
N GLY A 49 8.99 -16.25 6.32
CA GLY A 49 8.83 -17.04 5.10
C GLY A 49 7.62 -17.96 5.11
N LYS A 50 6.70 -17.81 6.07
CA LYS A 50 5.45 -18.54 6.13
C LYS A 50 4.39 -17.85 5.27
N ASP A 51 3.72 -18.62 4.42
CA ASP A 51 2.64 -18.12 3.58
C ASP A 51 1.34 -17.93 4.36
N HIS A 52 0.69 -16.80 4.11
CA HIS A 52 -0.60 -16.45 4.68
C HIS A 52 -1.54 -15.95 3.59
N SER A 53 -2.73 -16.49 3.53
CA SER A 53 -3.79 -15.89 2.72
C SER A 53 -4.51 -14.79 3.51
N LEU A 54 -5.11 -13.81 2.82
CA LEU A 54 -5.97 -12.80 3.45
C LEU A 54 -7.05 -13.48 4.31
N ASN A 55 -7.66 -14.55 3.77
CA ASN A 55 -8.69 -15.31 4.48
C ASN A 55 -8.16 -16.01 5.75
N SER A 56 -6.89 -16.43 5.77
CA SER A 56 -6.28 -17.07 6.95
C SER A 56 -5.97 -16.07 8.07
N LEU A 57 -5.79 -14.80 7.72
CA LEU A 57 -5.45 -13.72 8.65
C LEU A 57 -6.65 -12.88 9.07
N LYS A 58 -7.81 -13.07 8.44
CA LYS A 58 -8.96 -12.22 8.71
C LYS A 58 -9.50 -12.38 10.12
N GLY A 59 -9.83 -11.27 10.72
CA GLY A 59 -10.53 -11.22 12.00
C GLY A 59 -12.04 -11.51 11.84
N LYS A 60 -12.66 -11.96 12.93
CA LYS A 60 -14.10 -12.27 12.97
C LYS A 60 -14.98 -11.09 12.52
N ASN A 61 -14.55 -9.86 12.82
CA ASN A 61 -15.29 -8.63 12.56
C ASN A 61 -14.62 -7.76 11.49
N GLY A 62 -13.47 -8.19 10.91
CA GLY A 62 -12.79 -7.48 9.85
C GLY A 62 -11.28 -7.53 9.92
N THR A 63 -10.63 -6.93 8.92
CA THR A 63 -9.17 -6.91 8.77
C THR A 63 -8.71 -5.53 8.35
N VAL A 64 -7.72 -4.99 9.03
CA VAL A 64 -7.01 -3.78 8.61
C VAL A 64 -5.70 -4.18 7.95
N LEU A 65 -5.55 -3.85 6.66
CA LEU A 65 -4.29 -3.95 5.93
C LEU A 65 -3.61 -2.58 6.00
N ILE A 66 -2.33 -2.53 6.37
CA ILE A 66 -1.58 -1.27 6.41
C ILE A 66 -0.29 -1.45 5.62
N PHE A 67 -0.14 -0.65 4.54
CA PHE A 67 1.14 -0.59 3.83
C PHE A 67 2.17 0.14 4.70
N VAL A 68 3.27 -0.54 5.00
CA VAL A 68 4.33 -0.08 5.91
C VAL A 68 5.68 -0.03 5.22
N ALA A 69 6.61 0.76 5.76
CA ALA A 69 7.97 0.87 5.23
C ALA A 69 9.00 1.01 6.36
N VAL A 70 10.15 0.38 6.16
CA VAL A 70 11.30 0.46 7.06
C VAL A 70 11.99 1.83 6.99
N GLN A 71 12.16 2.34 5.76
CA GLN A 71 12.93 3.56 5.49
C GLN A 71 12.08 4.84 5.45
N CYS A 72 10.76 4.74 5.62
CA CYS A 72 9.87 5.89 5.59
C CYS A 72 9.75 6.55 6.99
N PRO A 73 10.26 7.79 7.19
CA PRO A 73 10.14 8.48 8.48
C PRO A 73 8.69 8.69 8.92
N ILE A 74 7.78 8.83 7.95
CA ILE A 74 6.35 8.99 8.26
C ILE A 74 5.78 7.66 8.75
N SER A 75 6.03 6.52 8.05
CA SER A 75 5.61 5.20 8.51
C SER A 75 6.15 4.88 9.90
N ASN A 76 7.43 5.22 10.15
CA ASN A 76 8.09 4.97 11.43
C ASN A 76 7.47 5.77 12.58
N ALA A 77 7.00 6.98 12.34
CA ALA A 77 6.29 7.78 13.34
C ALA A 77 4.93 7.16 13.75
N TYR A 78 4.44 6.17 12.99
CA TYR A 78 3.19 5.47 13.27
C TYR A 78 3.38 4.09 13.91
N ASN A 79 4.61 3.57 14.07
CA ASN A 79 4.84 2.21 14.56
C ASN A 79 4.09 1.91 15.88
N GLU A 80 4.23 2.76 16.89
CA GLU A 80 3.52 2.58 18.18
C GLU A 80 2.00 2.63 18.02
N ARG A 81 1.49 3.51 17.15
CA ARG A 81 0.04 3.64 16.90
C ARG A 81 -0.51 2.43 16.15
N MET A 82 0.24 1.85 15.22
CA MET A 82 -0.13 0.63 14.52
C MET A 82 -0.11 -0.57 15.46
N GLU A 83 0.92 -0.68 16.31
CA GLU A 83 0.98 -1.72 17.32
C GLU A 83 -0.18 -1.60 18.31
N LYS A 84 -0.43 -0.40 18.83
CA LYS A 84 -1.58 -0.15 19.72
C LYS A 84 -2.91 -0.45 19.02
N LEU A 85 -3.05 -0.14 17.74
CA LEU A 85 -4.25 -0.50 16.96
C LEU A 85 -4.44 -2.02 16.95
N GLY A 86 -3.37 -2.79 16.66
CA GLY A 86 -3.41 -4.25 16.71
C GLY A 86 -3.87 -4.78 18.08
N GLN A 87 -3.28 -4.28 19.15
CA GLN A 87 -3.59 -4.69 20.52
C GLN A 87 -5.04 -4.34 20.92
N ASP A 88 -5.48 -3.09 20.67
CA ASP A 88 -6.80 -2.59 21.05
C ASP A 88 -7.94 -3.37 20.38
N TYR A 89 -7.74 -3.81 19.12
CA TYR A 89 -8.83 -4.39 18.33
C TYR A 89 -8.76 -5.91 18.19
N LYS A 90 -7.67 -6.57 18.58
CA LYS A 90 -7.51 -8.02 18.50
C LYS A 90 -8.62 -8.78 19.26
N ALA A 91 -8.86 -8.43 20.51
CA ALA A 91 -9.91 -9.04 21.33
C ALA A 91 -11.32 -8.68 20.83
N ARG A 92 -11.44 -7.64 20.03
CA ARG A 92 -12.71 -7.19 19.42
C ARG A 92 -12.92 -7.81 18.02
N GLY A 93 -12.09 -8.79 17.65
CA GLY A 93 -12.23 -9.57 16.42
C GLY A 93 -11.82 -8.85 15.15
N ILE A 94 -10.98 -7.82 15.24
CA ILE A 94 -10.34 -7.19 14.06
C ILE A 94 -8.86 -7.56 14.05
N SER A 95 -8.39 -8.08 12.93
CA SER A 95 -6.98 -8.32 12.67
C SER A 95 -6.31 -7.09 12.08
N VAL A 96 -5.06 -6.83 12.48
CA VAL A 96 -4.18 -5.86 11.80
C VAL A 96 -3.06 -6.62 11.12
N VAL A 97 -2.79 -6.29 9.86
CA VAL A 97 -1.78 -6.92 9.01
C VAL A 97 -0.98 -5.83 8.31
N GLY A 98 0.34 -5.82 8.50
CA GLY A 98 1.24 -4.97 7.75
C GLY A 98 1.56 -5.58 6.38
N ILE A 99 1.72 -4.74 5.35
CA ILE A 99 2.20 -5.15 4.03
C ILE A 99 3.39 -4.26 3.67
N ASN A 100 4.57 -4.86 3.53
CA ASN A 100 5.73 -4.15 3.01
C ASN A 100 5.87 -4.43 1.52
N ALA A 101 5.60 -3.40 0.71
CA ALA A 101 5.66 -3.47 -0.75
C ALA A 101 6.88 -2.72 -1.34
N ASN A 102 7.78 -2.17 -0.53
CA ASN A 102 8.97 -1.49 -1.04
C ASN A 102 9.96 -2.49 -1.64
N SER A 103 10.24 -2.38 -2.94
CA SER A 103 11.20 -3.23 -3.66
C SER A 103 12.64 -3.08 -3.11
N THR A 104 12.97 -1.91 -2.54
CA THR A 104 14.29 -1.59 -1.98
C THR A 104 14.49 -2.10 -0.55
N GLU A 105 13.48 -2.69 0.08
CA GLU A 105 13.52 -3.16 1.45
C GLU A 105 13.51 -4.70 1.50
N PRO A 106 14.68 -5.37 1.66
CA PRO A 106 14.74 -6.83 1.71
C PRO A 106 14.04 -7.36 2.98
N ILE A 107 13.51 -8.59 2.89
CA ILE A 107 12.72 -9.22 3.97
C ILE A 107 13.47 -9.22 5.32
N ALA A 108 14.80 -9.41 5.31
CA ALA A 108 15.62 -9.39 6.51
C ALA A 108 15.59 -8.02 7.21
N ALA A 109 15.57 -6.91 6.44
CA ALA A 109 15.46 -5.56 6.99
C ALA A 109 14.06 -5.32 7.57
N VAL A 110 13.01 -5.82 6.92
CA VAL A 110 11.63 -5.74 7.42
C VAL A 110 11.47 -6.51 8.73
N LYS A 111 12.05 -7.72 8.82
CA LYS A 111 12.06 -8.54 10.03
C LYS A 111 12.79 -7.85 11.19
N ALA A 112 13.99 -7.33 10.93
CA ALA A 112 14.79 -6.61 11.92
C ALA A 112 14.06 -5.37 12.45
N HIS A 113 13.44 -4.61 11.54
CA HIS A 113 12.65 -3.43 11.90
C HIS A 113 11.43 -3.79 12.75
N ALA A 114 10.69 -4.83 12.40
CA ALA A 114 9.54 -5.28 13.17
C ALA A 114 9.93 -5.66 14.61
N ALA A 115 11.06 -6.37 14.77
CA ALA A 115 11.60 -6.71 16.09
C ALA A 115 12.06 -5.48 16.88
N GLU A 116 12.80 -4.57 16.25
CA GLU A 116 13.27 -3.31 16.87
C GLU A 116 12.10 -2.43 17.35
N LYS A 117 11.03 -2.37 16.55
CA LYS A 117 9.85 -1.54 16.85
C LYS A 117 8.77 -2.27 17.63
N HIS A 118 9.03 -3.51 18.05
CA HIS A 118 8.11 -4.35 18.82
C HIS A 118 6.75 -4.52 18.17
N LEU A 119 6.71 -4.63 16.83
CA LEU A 119 5.48 -4.86 16.09
C LEU A 119 5.08 -6.34 16.21
N THR A 120 3.92 -6.61 16.82
CA THR A 120 3.44 -7.98 17.10
C THR A 120 2.42 -8.50 16.09
N PHE A 121 1.87 -7.64 15.26
CA PHE A 121 1.00 -8.05 14.16
C PHE A 121 1.82 -8.59 12.97
N PRO A 122 1.28 -9.52 12.17
CA PRO A 122 2.00 -10.09 11.04
C PRO A 122 2.32 -9.01 10.00
N ILE A 123 3.55 -9.04 9.48
CA ILE A 123 3.99 -8.20 8.37
C ILE A 123 4.33 -9.10 7.20
N LEU A 124 3.64 -8.89 6.09
CA LEU A 124 3.77 -9.64 4.85
C LEU A 124 4.67 -8.89 3.86
N LYS A 125 5.42 -9.65 3.06
CA LYS A 125 6.25 -9.07 2.00
C LYS A 125 5.56 -9.20 0.65
N ASP A 126 5.21 -8.07 0.04
CA ASP A 126 4.64 -7.99 -1.30
C ASP A 126 5.75 -7.81 -2.34
N ASN A 127 6.35 -8.93 -2.74
CA ASN A 127 7.37 -8.93 -3.78
C ASN A 127 6.76 -8.63 -5.15
N GLY A 128 7.30 -7.63 -5.84
CA GLY A 128 6.83 -7.19 -7.16
C GLY A 128 5.56 -6.35 -7.09
N ASN A 129 5.20 -5.81 -5.91
CA ASN A 129 4.13 -4.81 -5.72
C ASN A 129 2.71 -5.27 -6.15
N LYS A 130 2.47 -6.59 -6.25
CA LYS A 130 1.23 -7.14 -6.80
C LYS A 130 -0.01 -6.71 -6.02
N ILE A 131 0.09 -6.73 -4.69
CA ILE A 131 -1.03 -6.36 -3.83
C ILE A 131 -1.13 -4.85 -3.69
N ALA A 132 0.02 -4.15 -3.64
CA ALA A 132 0.03 -2.69 -3.70
C ALA A 132 -0.66 -2.16 -4.97
N ASP A 133 -0.40 -2.78 -6.12
CA ASP A 133 -1.02 -2.40 -7.40
C ASP A 133 -2.51 -2.80 -7.45
N ALA A 134 -2.86 -4.00 -7.00
CA ALA A 134 -4.26 -4.44 -6.97
C ALA A 134 -5.14 -3.57 -6.05
N LEU A 135 -4.56 -3.02 -4.98
CA LEU A 135 -5.23 -2.11 -4.05
C LEU A 135 -5.05 -0.63 -4.41
N GLY A 136 -4.23 -0.32 -5.43
CA GLY A 136 -3.92 1.07 -5.80
C GLY A 136 -3.15 1.83 -4.71
N ALA A 137 -2.43 1.11 -3.84
CA ALA A 137 -1.69 1.71 -2.75
C ALA A 137 -0.49 2.51 -3.26
N THR A 138 -0.29 3.71 -2.76
CA THR A 138 0.77 4.62 -3.22
C THR A 138 1.67 5.14 -2.12
N ARG A 139 1.25 5.06 -0.85
CA ARG A 139 1.91 5.68 0.29
C ARG A 139 2.21 4.69 1.41
N THR A 140 3.08 5.09 2.33
CA THR A 140 3.28 4.43 3.62
C THR A 140 3.35 5.48 4.74
N PRO A 141 2.47 5.36 5.81
CA PRO A 141 1.44 4.33 5.95
C PRO A 141 0.18 4.65 5.13
N GLU A 142 -0.47 3.60 4.60
CA GLU A 142 -1.77 3.67 3.94
C GLU A 142 -2.62 2.48 4.39
N ALA A 143 -3.85 2.72 4.85
CA ALA A 143 -4.70 1.73 5.50
C ALA A 143 -5.93 1.38 4.66
N TYR A 144 -6.29 0.10 4.66
CA TYR A 144 -7.49 -0.47 4.06
C TYR A 144 -8.21 -1.29 5.13
N PHE A 145 -9.42 -0.91 5.49
CA PHE A 145 -10.23 -1.69 6.42
C PHE A 145 -11.28 -2.49 5.65
N LEU A 146 -11.26 -3.80 5.82
CA LEU A 146 -12.16 -4.78 5.22
C LEU A 146 -13.09 -5.33 6.29
N ASP A 147 -14.37 -5.53 5.95
CA ASP A 147 -15.29 -6.25 6.83
C ASP A 147 -15.00 -7.77 6.88
N ALA A 148 -15.81 -8.53 7.61
CA ALA A 148 -15.70 -9.99 7.72
C ALA A 148 -15.87 -10.73 6.38
N ASN A 149 -16.41 -10.07 5.35
CA ASN A 149 -16.61 -10.61 3.99
C ASN A 149 -15.58 -10.07 3.00
N ASN A 150 -14.49 -9.47 3.47
CA ASN A 150 -13.45 -8.82 2.68
C ASN A 150 -13.98 -7.63 1.83
N LYS A 151 -15.11 -7.02 2.18
CA LYS A 151 -15.56 -5.79 1.54
C LYS A 151 -14.79 -4.60 2.08
N LEU A 152 -14.31 -3.72 1.20
CA LEU A 152 -13.62 -2.50 1.57
C LEU A 152 -14.59 -1.50 2.22
N ILE A 153 -14.35 -1.20 3.49
CA ILE A 153 -15.16 -0.29 4.31
C ILE A 153 -14.52 1.09 4.42
N TYR A 154 -13.20 1.10 4.51
CA TYR A 154 -12.43 2.35 4.61
C TYR A 154 -11.11 2.22 3.88
N HIS A 155 -10.67 3.33 3.25
CA HIS A 155 -9.36 3.46 2.65
C HIS A 155 -8.75 4.82 2.96
N GLY A 156 -7.50 4.86 3.39
CA GLY A 156 -6.79 6.11 3.58
C GLY A 156 -5.78 6.14 4.72
N ARG A 157 -5.68 7.29 5.38
CA ARG A 157 -4.76 7.52 6.50
C ARG A 157 -5.24 6.87 7.80
N ILE A 158 -4.31 6.63 8.72
CA ILE A 158 -4.62 6.14 10.07
C ILE A 158 -5.28 7.26 10.89
N ASP A 159 -4.68 8.42 10.89
CA ASP A 159 -5.17 9.66 11.50
C ASP A 159 -4.60 10.88 10.72
N ASN A 160 -4.88 12.09 11.18
CA ASN A 160 -4.57 13.30 10.43
C ASN A 160 -3.16 13.88 10.68
N SER A 161 -2.33 13.30 11.55
CA SER A 161 -1.00 13.86 11.84
C SER A 161 0.03 12.81 12.21
N ARG A 162 1.26 12.94 11.69
CA ARG A 162 2.40 12.15 12.15
C ARG A 162 2.80 12.46 13.60
N ASP A 163 2.55 13.69 14.04
CA ASP A 163 2.78 14.12 15.42
C ASP A 163 1.53 13.81 16.25
N VAL A 164 1.69 12.91 17.25
CA VAL A 164 0.61 12.47 18.12
C VAL A 164 -0.08 13.64 18.82
N SER A 165 0.68 14.67 19.21
CA SER A 165 0.15 15.84 19.90
C SER A 165 -0.75 16.74 19.03
N GLN A 166 -0.67 16.55 17.70
CA GLN A 166 -1.43 17.30 16.70
C GLN A 166 -2.58 16.50 16.09
N VAL A 167 -2.85 15.30 16.60
CA VAL A 167 -3.96 14.47 16.11
C VAL A 167 -5.28 15.05 16.60
N ILE A 168 -6.13 15.46 15.64
CA ILE A 168 -7.49 15.98 15.90
C ILE A 168 -8.58 15.12 15.24
N SER A 169 -8.20 14.13 14.41
CA SER A 169 -9.13 13.14 13.82
C SER A 169 -8.44 11.81 13.58
N SER A 170 -9.15 10.70 13.76
CA SER A 170 -8.64 9.32 13.68
C SER A 170 -9.56 8.47 12.81
N GLU A 171 -9.60 8.79 11.52
CA GLU A 171 -10.62 8.29 10.59
C GLU A 171 -10.65 6.76 10.51
N LEU A 172 -9.48 6.09 10.59
CA LEU A 172 -9.46 4.63 10.63
C LEU A 172 -10.14 4.09 11.90
N ARG A 173 -9.82 4.65 13.07
CA ARG A 173 -10.47 4.24 14.33
C ARG A 173 -11.96 4.52 14.32
N ASP A 174 -12.37 5.66 13.79
CA ASP A 174 -13.79 6.02 13.66
C ASP A 174 -14.54 5.01 12.77
N ALA A 175 -13.91 4.55 11.67
CA ALA A 175 -14.47 3.51 10.82
C ALA A 175 -14.59 2.16 11.52
N LEU A 176 -13.57 1.77 12.30
CA LEU A 176 -13.60 0.54 13.11
C LEU A 176 -14.71 0.58 14.17
N GLU A 177 -14.81 1.68 14.92
CA GLU A 177 -15.83 1.86 15.95
C GLU A 177 -17.25 1.85 15.37
N ALA A 178 -17.47 2.55 14.25
CA ALA A 178 -18.75 2.55 13.57
C ALA A 178 -19.17 1.13 13.17
N THR A 179 -18.25 0.38 12.52
CA THR A 179 -18.52 -1.00 12.08
C THR A 179 -18.82 -1.92 13.25
N LEU A 180 -18.01 -1.88 14.31
CA LEU A 180 -18.22 -2.72 15.50
C LEU A 180 -19.51 -2.39 16.26
N SER A 181 -20.01 -1.16 16.12
CA SER A 181 -21.27 -0.70 16.69
C SER A 181 -22.47 -0.89 15.76
N GLY A 182 -22.28 -1.49 14.58
CA GLY A 182 -23.34 -1.65 13.58
C GLY A 182 -23.84 -0.34 12.97
N LYS A 183 -23.03 0.73 13.06
CA LYS A 183 -23.35 2.06 12.52
C LYS A 183 -22.70 2.26 11.14
N PRO A 184 -23.29 3.09 10.27
CA PRO A 184 -22.66 3.46 9.04
C PRO A 184 -21.36 4.24 9.30
N VAL A 185 -20.32 3.97 8.48
CA VAL A 185 -19.07 4.73 8.53
C VAL A 185 -19.28 6.08 7.88
N ALA A 186 -19.14 7.14 8.65
CA ALA A 186 -19.41 8.50 8.18
C ALA A 186 -18.38 8.98 7.15
N LYS A 187 -17.12 8.58 7.30
CA LYS A 187 -16.01 8.93 6.40
C LYS A 187 -15.30 7.66 5.96
N THR A 188 -15.60 7.21 4.75
CA THR A 188 -15.08 5.97 4.19
C THR A 188 -13.72 6.13 3.50
N THR A 189 -13.30 7.37 3.23
CA THR A 189 -11.99 7.66 2.62
C THR A 189 -11.33 8.87 3.24
N ALA A 190 -10.01 8.85 3.35
CA ALA A 190 -9.21 10.02 3.74
C ALA A 190 -7.84 9.95 3.05
N ALA A 191 -7.37 11.05 2.48
CA ALA A 191 -6.09 11.07 1.77
C ALA A 191 -4.95 10.58 2.68
N ALA A 192 -4.32 9.46 2.30
CA ALA A 192 -3.11 8.99 2.94
C ALA A 192 -1.94 9.95 2.64
N PHE A 193 -1.05 10.11 3.61
CA PHE A 193 0.17 10.90 3.45
C PHE A 193 1.37 10.11 3.96
N GLY A 194 2.50 10.33 3.34
CA GLY A 194 3.73 9.59 3.65
C GLY A 194 4.63 9.42 2.44
N CYS A 195 5.61 8.54 2.56
CA CYS A 195 6.54 8.24 1.47
C CYS A 195 5.86 7.40 0.39
N SER A 196 6.26 7.61 -0.86
CA SER A 196 5.79 6.74 -1.96
C SER A 196 6.32 5.32 -1.81
N ILE A 197 5.49 4.34 -2.11
CA ILE A 197 5.90 2.94 -2.23
C ILE A 197 6.91 2.83 -3.39
N LYS A 198 8.07 2.20 -3.12
CA LYS A 198 9.11 1.95 -4.12
C LYS A 198 8.76 0.68 -4.89
N ARG A 199 8.41 0.85 -6.17
CA ARG A 199 8.05 -0.27 -7.05
C ARG A 199 9.28 -0.91 -7.66
N ALA A 200 9.16 -2.20 -8.00
CA ALA A 200 10.13 -2.89 -8.83
C ALA A 200 10.07 -2.31 -10.26
N GLU A 201 11.23 -2.21 -10.92
CA GLU A 201 11.35 -1.84 -12.33
C GLU A 201 11.00 -3.03 -13.23
#